data_36a8ce06b212d73c1a279cb0470ce87c
#
_entry.id   36a8ce06b212d73c1a279cb0470ce87c
#
_cell.length_a   1.000
_cell.length_b   1.000
_cell.length_c   1.000
_cell.angle_alpha   90.00
_cell.angle_beta   90.00
_cell.angle_gamma   90.00
#
_symmetry.space_group_name_H-M   'P 1'
#
loop_
_entity.id
_entity.type
_entity.pdbx_description
1 polymer ?
#
loop_
_entity_poly.entity_id
_entity_poly.type
_entity_poly.pdbx_seq_one_letter_code
_entity_poly.pdbx_strand_id
1 'polypeptide(L)'
;MAKHKEEKTNVMRALEQKGVPYTPHTYPHGDGEAPDGVTVAQNLGINPAQVFKTLVTKGASGGYYVFDIPVAATLDLKKAAKAVGEKSIAMLHSKELLPLTGYVHGGCSPIGMKKQFPTVFHHSALDQETIFVSAGKIGFQVELSPADLMKLVRGTAADVTAAAE
;
A
#
# COMPACT_ATOMS: atom_id res chain seq x y z
N MET A 1 -22.83 20.95 -19.56
CA MET A 1 -21.72 20.05 -19.72
C MET A 1 -21.58 19.13 -18.54
N ALA A 2 -21.55 17.88 -18.82
CA ALA A 2 -21.31 16.95 -17.75
C ALA A 2 -19.90 17.16 -17.23
N LYS A 3 -19.80 17.57 -16.02
CA LYS A 3 -18.52 17.56 -15.37
C LYS A 3 -18.11 16.14 -15.14
N HIS A 4 -16.89 15.83 -15.45
CA HIS A 4 -16.31 14.62 -14.92
C HIS A 4 -16.36 14.73 -13.42
N LYS A 5 -17.29 14.01 -12.84
CA LYS A 5 -17.19 13.79 -11.43
C LYS A 5 -15.90 13.04 -11.22
N GLU A 6 -15.01 13.61 -10.47
CA GLU A 6 -13.88 12.84 -10.01
C GLU A 6 -14.41 11.60 -9.34
N GLU A 7 -14.01 10.44 -9.84
CA GLU A 7 -14.39 9.19 -9.23
C GLU A 7 -13.72 9.08 -7.87
N LYS A 8 -14.51 8.96 -6.83
CA LYS A 8 -13.99 8.76 -5.48
C LYS A 8 -14.05 7.31 -5.11
N THR A 9 -12.92 6.77 -4.68
CA THR A 9 -12.83 5.42 -4.17
C THR A 9 -13.22 5.40 -2.69
N ASN A 10 -13.43 4.20 -2.16
CA ASN A 10 -13.71 4.05 -0.73
C ASN A 10 -12.54 4.56 0.12
N VAL A 11 -11.31 4.40 -0.36
CA VAL A 11 -10.12 4.93 0.33
C VAL A 11 -10.21 6.44 0.44
N MET A 12 -10.55 7.13 -0.65
CA MET A 12 -10.67 8.58 -0.65
C MET A 12 -11.76 9.05 0.31
N ARG A 13 -12.90 8.35 0.32
CA ARG A 13 -13.98 8.67 1.25
C ARG A 13 -13.56 8.46 2.70
N ALA A 14 -12.80 7.40 2.98
CA ALA A 14 -12.30 7.15 4.33
C ALA A 14 -11.35 8.26 4.79
N LEU A 15 -10.47 8.73 3.89
CA LEU A 15 -9.57 9.84 4.20
C LEU A 15 -10.35 11.11 4.49
N GLU A 16 -11.37 11.41 3.68
CA GLU A 16 -12.20 12.59 3.88
C GLU A 16 -12.97 12.53 5.19
N GLN A 17 -13.51 11.36 5.54
CA GLN A 17 -14.20 11.18 6.80
C GLN A 17 -13.31 11.42 8.01
N LYS A 18 -12.05 11.06 7.89
CA LYS A 18 -11.08 11.22 8.99
C LYS A 18 -10.37 12.57 8.96
N GLY A 19 -10.69 13.40 7.97
CA GLY A 19 -10.07 14.71 7.84
C GLY A 19 -8.59 14.66 7.46
N VAL A 20 -8.17 13.60 6.78
CA VAL A 20 -6.77 13.43 6.37
C VAL A 20 -6.59 14.04 4.97
N PRO A 21 -5.72 15.05 4.82
CA PRO A 21 -5.47 15.64 3.51
C PRO A 21 -4.79 14.65 2.58
N TYR A 22 -5.20 14.65 1.32
CA TYR A 22 -4.58 13.81 0.30
C TYR A 22 -4.75 14.45 -1.07
N THR A 23 -3.93 14.02 -2.03
CA THR A 23 -4.06 14.40 -3.43
C THR A 23 -4.32 13.13 -4.24
N PRO A 24 -5.42 13.08 -5.01
CA PRO A 24 -5.68 11.90 -5.84
C PRO A 24 -4.88 11.96 -7.13
N HIS A 25 -4.47 10.78 -7.61
CA HIS A 25 -3.77 10.64 -8.88
C HIS A 25 -4.36 9.47 -9.63
N THR A 26 -4.40 9.56 -10.95
CA THR A 26 -4.82 8.46 -11.81
C THR A 26 -3.71 8.14 -12.79
N TYR A 27 -3.64 6.88 -13.19
CA TYR A 27 -2.68 6.43 -14.19
C TYR A 27 -3.37 5.50 -15.18
N PRO A 28 -2.88 5.43 -16.44
CA PRO A 28 -3.51 4.57 -17.42
C PRO A 28 -3.35 3.09 -17.06
N HIS A 29 -4.40 2.32 -17.32
CA HIS A 29 -4.39 0.87 -17.14
C HIS A 29 -5.32 0.25 -18.17
N GLY A 30 -4.98 -0.96 -18.61
CA GLY A 30 -5.84 -1.71 -19.53
C GLY A 30 -6.78 -2.63 -18.77
N ASP A 31 -7.47 -3.47 -19.52
CA ASP A 31 -8.36 -4.49 -18.96
C ASP A 31 -7.62 -5.75 -18.51
N GLY A 32 -6.33 -5.82 -18.77
CA GLY A 32 -5.50 -6.94 -18.39
C GLY A 32 -4.91 -6.78 -16.99
N GLU A 33 -3.70 -7.30 -16.81
CA GLU A 33 -3.00 -7.19 -15.54
C GLU A 33 -2.72 -5.74 -15.18
N ALA A 34 -2.76 -5.46 -13.87
CA ALA A 34 -2.36 -4.15 -13.37
C ALA A 34 -0.89 -3.90 -13.69
N PRO A 35 -0.51 -2.66 -14.04
CA PRO A 35 0.90 -2.33 -14.20
C PRO A 35 1.63 -2.50 -12.86
N ASP A 36 2.91 -2.86 -12.91
CA ASP A 36 3.70 -2.94 -11.69
C ASP A 36 3.94 -1.54 -11.11
N GLY A 37 4.38 -1.50 -9.85
CA GLY A 37 4.52 -0.22 -9.14
C GLY A 37 5.56 0.71 -9.73
N VAL A 38 6.64 0.16 -10.30
CA VAL A 38 7.66 1.00 -10.95
C VAL A 38 7.09 1.65 -12.20
N THR A 39 6.32 0.91 -12.99
CA THR A 39 5.62 1.45 -14.16
C THR A 39 4.62 2.54 -13.74
N VAL A 40 3.89 2.32 -12.65
CA VAL A 40 2.97 3.33 -12.12
C VAL A 40 3.73 4.62 -11.79
N ALA A 41 4.87 4.50 -11.10
CA ALA A 41 5.68 5.68 -10.76
C ALA A 41 6.14 6.41 -12.02
N GLN A 42 6.57 5.67 -13.05
CA GLN A 42 6.97 6.25 -14.33
C GLN A 42 5.81 6.99 -15.00
N ASN A 43 4.63 6.40 -15.00
CA ASN A 43 3.45 7.02 -15.60
C ASN A 43 3.05 8.30 -14.88
N LEU A 44 3.28 8.36 -13.57
CA LEU A 44 2.97 9.55 -12.78
C LEU A 44 4.11 10.57 -12.78
N GLY A 45 5.27 10.21 -13.33
CA GLY A 45 6.42 11.10 -13.38
C GLY A 45 7.05 11.35 -12.02
N ILE A 46 6.98 10.38 -11.11
CA ILE A 46 7.47 10.53 -9.74
C ILE A 46 8.55 9.50 -9.43
N ASN A 47 9.34 9.80 -8.42
CA ASN A 47 10.40 8.93 -7.97
C ASN A 47 9.79 7.64 -7.38
N PRO A 48 10.21 6.46 -7.84
CA PRO A 48 9.70 5.19 -7.28
C PRO A 48 9.90 5.07 -5.76
N ALA A 49 10.87 5.76 -5.19
CA ALA A 49 11.10 5.76 -3.74
C ALA A 49 9.93 6.39 -2.96
N GLN A 50 9.08 7.17 -3.62
CA GLN A 50 7.90 7.76 -3.01
C GLN A 50 6.65 6.88 -3.16
N VAL A 51 6.70 5.88 -4.03
CA VAL A 51 5.54 5.04 -4.31
C VAL A 51 5.69 3.75 -3.53
N PHE A 52 4.68 3.45 -2.71
CA PHE A 52 4.70 2.28 -1.84
C PHE A 52 3.65 1.27 -2.28
N LYS A 53 4.02 0.00 -2.27
CA LYS A 53 3.11 -1.10 -2.55
C LYS A 53 2.70 -1.77 -1.24
N THR A 54 1.48 -2.25 -1.21
CA THR A 54 0.89 -2.87 -0.03
C THR A 54 0.88 -4.38 -0.20
N LEU A 55 1.62 -5.07 0.66
CA LEU A 55 1.77 -6.51 0.61
C LEU A 55 1.08 -7.13 1.83
N VAL A 56 0.26 -8.14 1.59
CA VAL A 56 -0.41 -8.86 2.67
C VAL A 56 0.27 -10.20 2.85
N THR A 57 0.56 -10.55 4.09
CA THR A 57 1.34 -11.72 4.45
C THR A 57 0.63 -12.51 5.54
N LYS A 58 1.07 -13.76 5.70
CA LYS A 58 0.58 -14.63 6.75
C LYS A 58 1.75 -15.12 7.59
N GLY A 59 1.64 -14.98 8.90
CA GLY A 59 2.64 -15.46 9.83
C GLY A 59 2.46 -16.92 10.17
N ALA A 60 3.52 -17.54 10.70
CA ALA A 60 3.48 -18.94 11.12
C ALA A 60 2.39 -19.20 12.16
N SER A 61 2.05 -18.22 12.98
CA SER A 61 0.98 -18.32 13.98
C SER A 61 -0.42 -18.33 13.38
N GLY A 62 -0.55 -18.03 12.09
CA GLY A 62 -1.85 -17.87 11.43
C GLY A 62 -2.34 -16.44 11.34
N GLY A 63 -1.63 -15.48 11.95
CA GLY A 63 -1.99 -14.06 11.88
C GLY A 63 -1.61 -13.45 10.54
N TYR A 64 -2.32 -12.39 10.17
CA TYR A 64 -2.06 -11.67 8.94
C TYR A 64 -1.41 -10.32 9.24
N TYR A 65 -0.50 -9.90 8.36
CA TYR A 65 0.25 -8.65 8.51
C TYR A 65 0.38 -7.96 7.18
N VAL A 66 0.35 -6.62 7.21
CA VAL A 66 0.45 -5.79 6.02
C VAL A 66 1.78 -5.06 6.05
N PHE A 67 2.49 -5.09 4.93
CA PHE A 67 3.76 -4.37 4.78
C PHE A 67 3.67 -3.42 3.60
N ASP A 68 4.04 -2.18 3.83
CA ASP A 68 4.10 -1.16 2.79
C ASP A 68 5.56 -0.80 2.55
N ILE A 69 6.03 -1.08 1.35
CA ILE A 69 7.43 -0.88 0.97
C ILE A 69 7.53 -0.15 -0.36
N PRO A 70 8.66 0.52 -0.63
CA PRO A 70 8.85 1.15 -1.94
C PRO A 70 8.66 0.14 -3.07
N VAL A 71 8.04 0.59 -4.16
CA VAL A 71 7.65 -0.31 -5.26
C VAL A 71 8.82 -1.01 -5.92
N ALA A 72 10.01 -0.42 -5.91
CA ALA A 72 11.20 -1.04 -6.48
C ALA A 72 11.91 -1.98 -5.50
N ALA A 73 11.47 -2.03 -4.25
CA ALA A 73 12.10 -2.86 -3.23
C ALA A 73 11.44 -4.23 -3.14
N THR A 74 12.15 -5.15 -2.53
CA THR A 74 11.64 -6.49 -2.25
C THR A 74 11.50 -6.67 -0.74
N LEU A 75 10.38 -7.24 -0.31
CA LEU A 75 10.18 -7.52 1.11
C LEU A 75 11.14 -8.62 1.55
N ASP A 76 11.89 -8.35 2.63
CA ASP A 76 12.72 -9.34 3.26
C ASP A 76 11.87 -10.08 4.28
N LEU A 77 11.57 -11.34 4.01
CA LEU A 77 10.63 -12.10 4.85
C LEU A 77 11.15 -12.33 6.26
N LYS A 78 12.47 -12.41 6.45
CA LYS A 78 13.06 -12.57 7.79
C LYS A 78 12.93 -11.28 8.58
N LYS A 79 13.24 -10.14 7.96
CA LYS A 79 13.06 -8.83 8.59
C LYS A 79 11.60 -8.57 8.91
N ALA A 80 10.70 -8.96 7.99
CA ALA A 80 9.27 -8.81 8.19
C ALA A 80 8.81 -9.62 9.40
N ALA A 81 9.22 -10.88 9.51
CA ALA A 81 8.88 -11.72 10.63
C ALA A 81 9.36 -11.12 11.96
N LYS A 82 10.59 -10.64 11.98
CA LYS A 82 11.17 -10.01 13.17
C LYS A 82 10.37 -8.77 13.57
N ALA A 83 9.95 -7.97 12.60
CA ALA A 83 9.23 -6.73 12.87
C ALA A 83 7.89 -6.97 13.57
N VAL A 84 7.25 -8.11 13.34
CA VAL A 84 5.92 -8.43 13.90
C VAL A 84 5.96 -9.54 14.93
N GLY A 85 7.14 -10.06 15.28
CA GLY A 85 7.26 -11.09 16.31
C GLY A 85 6.83 -12.49 15.86
N GLU A 86 6.91 -12.78 14.57
CA GLU A 86 6.59 -14.09 14.02
C GLU A 86 7.85 -14.91 13.80
N LYS A 87 7.72 -16.22 13.82
CA LYS A 87 8.83 -17.12 13.49
C LYS A 87 9.16 -17.04 12.01
N SER A 88 8.15 -16.92 11.17
CA SER A 88 8.28 -16.80 9.74
C SER A 88 7.07 -16.11 9.15
N ILE A 89 7.28 -15.54 7.98
CA ILE A 89 6.26 -14.84 7.21
C ILE A 89 6.28 -15.40 5.79
N ALA A 90 5.10 -15.60 5.22
CA ALA A 90 4.95 -15.99 3.83
C ALA A 90 4.01 -15.03 3.13
N MET A 91 4.25 -14.80 1.85
CA MET A 91 3.33 -13.99 1.05
C MET A 91 1.99 -14.70 0.93
N LEU A 92 0.92 -13.92 0.98
CA LEU A 92 -0.43 -14.44 0.80
C LEU A 92 -0.63 -14.86 -0.66
N HIS A 93 -1.35 -15.95 -0.89
CA HIS A 93 -1.76 -16.32 -2.24
C HIS A 93 -2.68 -15.24 -2.81
N SER A 94 -2.49 -14.92 -4.09
CA SER A 94 -3.28 -13.87 -4.74
C SER A 94 -4.78 -14.13 -4.66
N LYS A 95 -5.21 -15.38 -4.73
CA LYS A 95 -6.64 -15.75 -4.65
C LYS A 95 -7.24 -15.53 -3.27
N GLU A 96 -6.42 -15.41 -2.24
CA GLU A 96 -6.90 -15.15 -0.88
C GLU A 96 -7.04 -13.65 -0.59
N LEU A 97 -6.43 -12.82 -1.41
CA LEU A 97 -6.36 -11.38 -1.15
C LEU A 97 -7.74 -10.71 -1.14
N LEU A 98 -8.54 -10.95 -2.16
CA LEU A 98 -9.85 -10.32 -2.27
C LEU A 98 -10.79 -10.70 -1.13
N PRO A 99 -11.00 -12.00 -0.82
CA PRO A 99 -11.89 -12.34 0.29
C PRO A 99 -11.39 -11.84 1.64
N LEU A 100 -10.07 -11.72 1.82
CA LEU A 100 -9.49 -11.29 3.09
C LEU A 100 -9.55 -9.76 3.25
N THR A 101 -9.21 -9.01 2.21
CA THR A 101 -9.01 -7.55 2.31
C THR A 101 -10.11 -6.73 1.63
N GLY A 102 -10.77 -7.29 0.64
CA GLY A 102 -11.68 -6.54 -0.23
C GLY A 102 -10.99 -5.92 -1.44
N TYR A 103 -9.69 -6.13 -1.59
CA TYR A 103 -8.89 -5.56 -2.67
C TYR A 103 -8.32 -6.64 -3.57
N VAL A 104 -8.07 -6.27 -4.83
CA VAL A 104 -7.40 -7.14 -5.79
C VAL A 104 -5.92 -6.78 -5.89
N HIS A 105 -5.12 -7.68 -6.43
CA HIS A 105 -3.71 -7.40 -6.70
C HIS A 105 -3.59 -6.19 -7.63
N GLY A 106 -2.71 -5.27 -7.29
CA GLY A 106 -2.54 -4.01 -8.03
C GLY A 106 -3.46 -2.90 -7.57
N GLY A 107 -4.48 -3.22 -6.76
CA GLY A 107 -5.39 -2.23 -6.18
C GLY A 107 -5.46 -2.31 -4.67
N CYS A 108 -4.54 -3.02 -4.04
CA CYS A 108 -4.57 -3.20 -2.58
C CYS A 108 -4.02 -1.96 -1.88
N SER A 109 -4.83 -1.41 -0.97
CA SER A 109 -4.47 -0.23 -0.18
C SER A 109 -4.31 -0.62 1.29
N PRO A 110 -3.43 0.07 2.05
CA PRO A 110 -3.38 -0.12 3.49
C PRO A 110 -4.59 0.46 4.21
N ILE A 111 -5.39 1.27 3.50
CA ILE A 111 -6.55 1.96 4.05
C ILE A 111 -7.82 1.23 3.66
N GLY A 112 -8.73 1.04 4.61
CA GLY A 112 -10.07 0.55 4.28
C GLY A 112 -10.19 -0.94 4.01
N MET A 113 -9.24 -1.76 4.46
CA MET A 113 -9.38 -3.21 4.38
C MET A 113 -10.60 -3.68 5.19
N LYS A 114 -11.18 -4.81 4.81
CA LYS A 114 -12.30 -5.40 5.54
C LYS A 114 -12.01 -5.55 7.03
N LYS A 115 -10.76 -5.85 7.36
CA LYS A 115 -10.27 -5.92 8.72
C LYS A 115 -8.93 -5.22 8.76
N GLN A 116 -8.70 -4.40 9.79
CA GLN A 116 -7.42 -3.73 9.95
C GLN A 116 -6.42 -4.70 10.57
N PHE A 117 -5.44 -5.11 9.78
CA PHE A 117 -4.34 -5.96 10.24
C PHE A 117 -3.18 -5.09 10.72
N PRO A 118 -2.30 -5.61 11.58
CA PRO A 118 -1.08 -4.89 11.91
C PRO A 118 -0.33 -4.52 10.63
N THR A 119 0.05 -3.25 10.52
CA THR A 119 0.65 -2.68 9.31
C THR A 119 2.01 -2.10 9.64
N VAL A 120 3.02 -2.49 8.86
CA VAL A 120 4.40 -2.02 9.02
C VAL A 120 4.82 -1.33 7.73
N PHE A 121 5.31 -0.09 7.86
CA PHE A 121 5.87 0.66 6.73
C PHE A 121 7.37 0.53 6.79
N HIS A 122 8.00 0.36 5.62
CA HIS A 122 9.45 0.47 5.58
C HIS A 122 9.83 1.88 6.02
N HIS A 123 10.82 2.00 6.90
CA HIS A 123 11.14 3.27 7.55
C HIS A 123 11.48 4.39 6.57
N SER A 124 11.87 4.08 5.33
CA SER A 124 12.15 5.09 4.31
C SER A 124 10.93 5.99 4.02
N ALA A 125 9.72 5.53 4.36
CA ALA A 125 8.52 6.36 4.21
C ALA A 125 8.65 7.66 5.01
N LEU A 126 9.31 7.61 6.15
CA LEU A 126 9.45 8.78 7.02
C LEU A 126 10.46 9.81 6.46
N ASP A 127 11.24 9.43 5.46
CA ASP A 127 12.17 10.35 4.78
C ASP A 127 11.50 11.13 3.67
N GLN A 128 10.24 10.80 3.36
CA GLN A 128 9.48 11.44 2.29
C GLN A 128 8.52 12.46 2.87
N GLU A 129 8.34 13.58 2.17
CA GLU A 129 7.33 14.57 2.55
C GLU A 129 5.93 14.00 2.34
N THR A 130 5.72 13.34 1.20
CA THR A 130 4.51 12.57 0.91
C THR A 130 4.89 11.25 0.29
N ILE A 131 4.01 10.26 0.44
CA ILE A 131 4.13 8.98 -0.24
C ILE A 131 2.84 8.70 -1.02
N PHE A 132 2.95 7.83 -2.02
CA PHE A 132 1.84 7.41 -2.85
C PHE A 132 1.50 5.96 -2.51
N VAL A 133 0.22 5.68 -2.27
CA VAL A 133 -0.26 4.30 -2.08
C VAL A 133 -1.50 4.11 -2.94
N SER A 134 -1.85 2.85 -3.20
CA SER A 134 -3.07 2.57 -3.94
C SER A 134 -4.29 3.19 -3.26
N ALA A 135 -5.18 3.70 -4.07
CA ALA A 135 -6.46 4.24 -3.60
C ALA A 135 -7.55 3.17 -3.51
N GLY A 136 -7.16 1.89 -3.58
CA GLY A 136 -8.11 0.78 -3.46
C GLY A 136 -8.68 0.30 -4.78
N LYS A 137 -8.18 0.81 -5.89
CA LYS A 137 -8.64 0.46 -7.21
C LYS A 137 -7.50 0.64 -8.20
N ILE A 138 -7.33 -0.31 -9.12
CA ILE A 138 -6.32 -0.20 -10.17
C ILE A 138 -6.55 1.09 -10.95
N GLY A 139 -5.49 1.84 -11.19
CA GLY A 139 -5.58 3.12 -11.90
C GLY A 139 -5.64 4.34 -10.99
N PHE A 140 -5.76 4.15 -9.69
CA PHE A 140 -5.94 5.23 -8.72
C PHE A 140 -4.93 5.15 -7.60
N GLN A 141 -4.32 6.29 -7.28
CA GLN A 141 -3.38 6.45 -6.17
C GLN A 141 -3.79 7.63 -5.32
N VAL A 142 -3.41 7.62 -4.07
CA VAL A 142 -3.50 8.81 -3.21
C VAL A 142 -2.11 9.15 -2.73
N GLU A 143 -1.84 10.45 -2.70
CA GLU A 143 -0.60 11.01 -2.17
C GLU A 143 -0.92 11.69 -0.85
N LEU A 144 -0.20 11.35 0.21
CA LEU A 144 -0.46 11.90 1.53
C LEU A 144 0.77 11.82 2.41
N SER A 145 0.70 12.51 3.55
CA SER A 145 1.75 12.48 4.56
C SER A 145 1.91 11.06 5.11
N PRO A 146 3.13 10.51 5.14
CA PRO A 146 3.34 9.20 5.74
C PRO A 146 2.99 9.17 7.22
N ALA A 147 3.21 10.26 7.95
CA ALA A 147 2.84 10.32 9.36
C ALA A 147 1.32 10.23 9.54
N ASP A 148 0.56 10.94 8.70
CA ASP A 148 -0.90 10.89 8.74
C ASP A 148 -1.41 9.49 8.41
N LEU A 149 -0.81 8.86 7.40
CA LEU A 149 -1.21 7.51 7.00
C LEU A 149 -0.92 6.50 8.10
N MET A 150 0.28 6.57 8.69
CA MET A 150 0.65 5.65 9.76
C MET A 150 -0.29 5.79 10.95
N LYS A 151 -0.65 7.02 11.29
CA LYS A 151 -1.59 7.27 12.38
C LYS A 151 -2.97 6.68 12.06
N LEU A 152 -3.43 6.87 10.83
CA LEU A 152 -4.75 6.39 10.41
C LEU A 152 -4.87 4.87 10.53
N VAL A 153 -3.85 4.13 10.11
CA VAL A 153 -3.88 2.67 10.10
C VAL A 153 -3.19 2.05 11.31
N ARG A 154 -2.75 2.88 12.26
CA ARG A 154 -1.99 2.44 13.44
C ARG A 154 -0.74 1.66 13.04
N GLY A 155 -0.06 2.16 12.01
CA GLY A 155 1.13 1.53 11.47
C GLY A 155 2.36 1.83 12.27
N THR A 156 3.37 0.99 12.09
CA THR A 156 4.70 1.18 12.66
C THR A 156 5.72 1.24 11.53
N ALA A 157 6.94 1.65 11.84
CA ALA A 157 8.02 1.73 10.86
C ALA A 157 9.14 0.78 11.27
N ALA A 158 9.74 0.12 10.28
CA ALA A 158 10.86 -0.79 10.51
C ALA A 158 11.62 -1.02 9.21
N ASP A 159 12.82 -1.58 9.31
CA ASP A 159 13.57 -2.03 8.15
C ASP A 159 13.03 -3.40 7.74
N VAL A 160 12.34 -3.46 6.62
CA VAL A 160 11.71 -4.70 6.17
C VAL A 160 12.01 -5.05 4.71
N THR A 161 12.95 -4.34 4.10
CA THR A 161 13.31 -4.63 2.70
C THR A 161 14.65 -5.32 2.63
N ALA A 162 14.82 -6.09 1.54
CA ALA A 162 16.10 -6.72 1.25
C ALA A 162 17.12 -5.64 0.91
N ALA A 163 18.37 -5.89 1.29
CA ALA A 163 19.45 -4.97 0.95
C ALA A 163 19.57 -4.84 -0.57
N ALA A 164 19.81 -3.62 -1.04
CA ALA A 164 20.09 -3.38 -2.46
C ALA A 164 21.44 -4.01 -2.79
N GLU A 165 21.49 -4.73 -3.90
CA GLU A 165 22.74 -5.27 -4.41
C GLU A 165 23.42 -4.27 -5.33
#